data_9983b4677cb8c67d846b285b7dfce776
#
_entry.id   9983b4677cb8c67d846b285b7dfce776
#
_cell.length_a   1.000
_cell.length_b   1.000
_cell.length_c   1.000
_cell.angle_alpha   90.00
_cell.angle_beta   90.00
_cell.angle_gamma   90.00
#
_symmetry.space_group_name_H-M   'P 1'
#
loop_
_entity.id
_entity.type
_entity.pdbx_description
1 polymer ?
#
loop_
_entity_poly.entity_id
_entity_poly.type
_entity_poly.pdbx_seq_one_letter_code
_entity_poly.pdbx_strand_id
1 'polypeptide(L)'
;ELVCSNSFRSDELASGVGLIKQELRELGSALMAVADATRVPAGKALAVDRELFAGKVTELVEAEPNITLVRKAIADLDDPALEGFERVVISAGPLASESLSASIARAVGAEHLYFYDAIAPIVAADSIDMGIAFWGSRYGEPGEGDYLNCPMNEDEYKAFYQGLLDGEKVASREFEQEKHFEGCMPVEALAARGEKTLAFGPLKPVGFTDPRTGRRPFALLQLRPENGNKTMFNLVGCQTKLTYPAQAVCFRKVPGLEHAEFVRFGSMHRNTYVNAPVSLNEELALKSRPNVHLAGQITGVEGYVESIACGLWVGQMLAAKLAGRSLPKPPATTALGALLNHLSTPAKHFQPSNVHFGL
;
A
#
# COMPACT_ATOMS: atom_id res chain seq x y z
N GLU A 1 11.04 -6.21 -1.00
CA GLU A 1 10.70 -5.09 -0.09
C GLU A 1 9.24 -4.70 -0.24
N LEU A 2 8.66 -4.18 0.86
CA LEU A 2 7.36 -3.52 0.81
C LEU A 2 7.51 -2.09 0.28
N VAL A 3 6.75 -1.73 -0.74
CA VAL A 3 6.88 -0.44 -1.46
C VAL A 3 6.46 0.73 -0.58
N CYS A 4 5.31 0.63 0.10
CA CYS A 4 4.69 1.70 0.87
C CYS A 4 4.81 1.43 2.39
N SER A 5 3.71 1.22 3.08
CA SER A 5 3.65 0.93 4.51
C SER A 5 3.87 -0.56 4.77
N ASN A 6 4.00 -0.94 6.05
CA ASN A 6 4.04 -2.34 6.47
C ASN A 6 2.65 -2.91 6.79
N SER A 7 1.57 -2.17 6.52
CA SER A 7 0.21 -2.57 6.83
C SER A 7 -0.48 -3.26 5.67
N PHE A 8 -1.10 -4.38 5.97
CA PHE A 8 -2.03 -5.10 5.08
C PHE A 8 -3.50 -4.75 5.37
N ARG A 9 -3.74 -3.63 6.07
CA ARG A 9 -5.06 -3.12 6.48
C ARG A 9 -5.81 -4.06 7.46
N SER A 10 -7.12 -3.82 7.67
CA SER A 10 -7.94 -4.57 8.64
C SER A 10 -7.88 -6.08 8.43
N ASP A 11 -7.74 -6.85 9.51
CA ASP A 11 -7.80 -8.32 9.54
C ASP A 11 -9.16 -8.85 10.04
N GLU A 12 -10.13 -7.95 10.29
CA GLU A 12 -11.47 -8.33 10.73
C GLU A 12 -12.29 -8.90 9.56
N LEU A 13 -12.89 -10.06 9.73
CA LEU A 13 -13.76 -10.70 8.73
C LEU A 13 -14.96 -9.83 8.32
N ALA A 14 -15.37 -8.91 9.19
CA ALA A 14 -16.42 -7.94 8.90
C ALA A 14 -16.00 -6.86 7.90
N SER A 15 -14.79 -6.90 7.35
CA SER A 15 -14.29 -6.03 6.29
C SER A 15 -13.94 -6.83 5.05
N GLY A 16 -14.15 -6.26 3.85
CA GLY A 16 -13.80 -6.93 2.59
C GLY A 16 -12.34 -7.36 2.53
N VAL A 17 -11.44 -6.52 3.04
CA VAL A 17 -10.00 -6.83 3.08
C VAL A 17 -9.64 -7.90 4.12
N GLY A 18 -10.40 -8.06 5.18
CA GLY A 18 -10.24 -9.16 6.13
C GLY A 18 -10.78 -10.46 5.54
N LEU A 19 -11.91 -10.39 4.83
CA LEU A 19 -12.50 -11.54 4.16
C LEU A 19 -11.55 -12.13 3.11
N ILE A 20 -10.99 -11.32 2.22
CA ILE A 20 -10.05 -11.82 1.21
C ILE A 20 -8.79 -12.42 1.82
N LYS A 21 -8.30 -11.90 2.96
CA LYS A 21 -7.18 -12.53 3.68
C LYS A 21 -7.52 -13.93 4.16
N GLN A 22 -8.73 -14.12 4.69
CA GLN A 22 -9.17 -15.44 5.10
C GLN A 22 -9.29 -16.39 3.92
N GLU A 23 -9.85 -15.93 2.80
CA GLU A 23 -9.90 -16.73 1.57
C GLU A 23 -8.49 -17.11 1.09
N LEU A 24 -7.52 -16.19 1.15
CA LEU A 24 -6.13 -16.47 0.79
C LEU A 24 -5.45 -17.48 1.72
N ARG A 25 -5.76 -17.45 3.03
CA ARG A 25 -5.28 -18.46 3.99
C ARG A 25 -5.83 -19.84 3.67
N GLU A 26 -7.13 -19.94 3.39
CA GLU A 26 -7.79 -21.20 2.99
C GLU A 26 -7.25 -21.74 1.64
N LEU A 27 -6.87 -20.85 0.73
CA LEU A 27 -6.25 -21.20 -0.54
C LEU A 27 -4.74 -21.53 -0.42
N GLY A 28 -4.18 -21.51 0.78
CA GLY A 28 -2.79 -21.87 1.04
C GLY A 28 -1.76 -20.87 0.53
N SER A 29 -2.09 -19.56 0.58
CA SER A 29 -1.16 -18.51 0.17
C SER A 29 0.10 -18.49 1.03
N ALA A 30 1.25 -18.79 0.45
CA ALA A 30 2.56 -18.74 1.11
C ALA A 30 2.87 -17.33 1.65
N LEU A 31 2.51 -16.28 0.90
CA LEU A 31 2.74 -14.90 1.33
C LEU A 31 1.87 -14.51 2.53
N MET A 32 0.64 -15.04 2.63
CA MET A 32 -0.19 -14.84 3.83
C MET A 32 0.38 -15.56 5.03
N ALA A 33 0.90 -16.77 4.86
CA ALA A 33 1.56 -17.50 5.94
C ALA A 33 2.80 -16.74 6.47
N VAL A 34 3.60 -16.14 5.58
CA VAL A 34 4.72 -15.29 5.98
C VAL A 34 4.23 -14.02 6.68
N ALA A 35 3.17 -13.38 6.19
CA ALA A 35 2.62 -12.19 6.81
C ALA A 35 2.12 -12.47 8.24
N ASP A 36 1.43 -13.58 8.45
CA ASP A 36 0.99 -14.00 9.78
C ASP A 36 2.16 -14.34 10.72
N ALA A 37 3.24 -14.94 10.20
CA ALA A 37 4.44 -15.28 10.97
C ALA A 37 5.36 -14.08 11.29
N THR A 38 5.16 -12.95 10.64
CA THR A 38 5.97 -11.74 10.84
C THR A 38 5.15 -10.57 11.37
N ARG A 39 3.99 -10.87 11.94
CA ARG A 39 3.04 -9.88 12.47
C ARG A 39 3.67 -8.99 13.53
N VAL A 40 3.36 -7.70 13.48
CA VAL A 40 3.62 -6.72 14.55
C VAL A 40 2.31 -6.13 15.05
N PRO A 41 2.25 -5.66 16.31
CA PRO A 41 1.05 -5.04 16.87
C PRO A 41 0.58 -3.83 16.04
N ALA A 42 -0.70 -3.82 15.64
CA ALA A 42 -1.30 -2.75 14.85
C ALA A 42 -2.84 -2.70 15.01
N GLY A 43 -3.35 -2.94 16.22
CA GLY A 43 -4.77 -2.96 16.51
C GLY A 43 -5.52 -4.00 15.67
N LYS A 44 -6.53 -3.56 14.94
CA LYS A 44 -7.34 -4.41 14.05
C LYS A 44 -6.69 -4.70 12.69
N ALA A 45 -5.55 -4.12 12.41
CA ALA A 45 -4.84 -4.33 11.15
C ALA A 45 -3.85 -5.50 11.25
N LEU A 46 -3.63 -6.20 10.14
CA LEU A 46 -2.46 -7.01 9.93
C LEU A 46 -1.32 -6.09 9.48
N ALA A 47 -0.34 -5.87 10.35
CA ALA A 47 0.92 -5.24 9.98
C ALA A 47 2.06 -6.24 10.20
N VAL A 48 3.12 -6.11 9.41
CA VAL A 48 4.26 -7.04 9.45
C VAL A 48 5.55 -6.30 9.80
N ASP A 49 6.48 -7.01 10.40
CA ASP A 49 7.86 -6.57 10.44
C ASP A 49 8.42 -6.55 9.01
N ARG A 50 8.76 -5.38 8.52
CA ARG A 50 9.11 -5.13 7.11
C ARG A 50 10.30 -5.97 6.66
N GLU A 51 11.34 -6.03 7.48
CA GLU A 51 12.59 -6.72 7.14
C GLU A 51 12.42 -8.23 7.24
N LEU A 52 11.78 -8.71 8.31
CA LEU A 52 11.51 -10.13 8.49
C LEU A 52 10.58 -10.68 7.41
N PHE A 53 9.55 -9.92 7.04
CA PHE A 53 8.64 -10.31 5.95
C PHE A 53 9.41 -10.46 4.63
N ALA A 54 10.18 -9.43 4.26
CA ALA A 54 10.95 -9.43 3.00
C ALA A 54 12.01 -10.55 2.99
N GLY A 55 12.72 -10.76 4.11
CA GLY A 55 13.70 -11.84 4.28
C GLY A 55 13.08 -13.22 4.09
N LYS A 56 12.00 -13.52 4.83
CA LYS A 56 11.31 -14.81 4.72
C LYS A 56 10.73 -15.10 3.35
N VAL A 57 10.19 -14.08 2.66
CA VAL A 57 9.73 -14.25 1.27
C VAL A 57 10.90 -14.58 0.35
N THR A 58 12.05 -13.93 0.53
CA THR A 58 13.25 -14.23 -0.25
C THR A 58 13.74 -15.66 0.01
N GLU A 59 13.80 -16.08 1.28
CA GLU A 59 14.15 -17.45 1.67
C GLU A 59 13.24 -18.50 1.03
N LEU A 60 11.91 -18.26 0.99
CA LEU A 60 10.96 -19.15 0.32
C LEU A 60 11.24 -19.31 -1.17
N VAL A 61 11.55 -18.20 -1.86
CA VAL A 61 11.86 -18.23 -3.29
C VAL A 61 13.18 -18.96 -3.56
N GLU A 62 14.20 -18.69 -2.75
CA GLU A 62 15.54 -19.29 -2.91
C GLU A 62 15.58 -20.77 -2.50
N ALA A 63 14.71 -21.20 -1.59
CA ALA A 63 14.61 -22.59 -1.16
C ALA A 63 13.85 -23.50 -2.16
N GLU A 64 13.08 -22.93 -3.09
CA GLU A 64 12.28 -23.72 -4.01
C GLU A 64 13.15 -24.21 -5.18
N PRO A 65 13.39 -25.54 -5.32
CA PRO A 65 14.35 -26.08 -6.30
C PRO A 65 13.92 -25.86 -7.74
N ASN A 66 12.66 -25.61 -8.01
CA ASN A 66 12.12 -25.35 -9.34
C ASN A 66 12.15 -23.86 -9.72
N ILE A 67 12.65 -22.99 -8.86
CA ILE A 67 12.78 -21.55 -9.13
C ILE A 67 14.23 -21.21 -9.43
N THR A 68 14.48 -20.62 -10.59
CA THR A 68 15.76 -20.00 -10.92
C THR A 68 15.64 -18.50 -10.78
N LEU A 69 16.29 -17.93 -9.75
CA LEU A 69 16.28 -16.49 -9.51
C LEU A 69 17.32 -15.79 -10.37
N VAL A 70 16.87 -14.95 -11.32
CA VAL A 70 17.73 -14.14 -12.18
C VAL A 70 17.56 -12.66 -11.83
N ARG A 71 18.62 -12.01 -11.36
CA ARG A 71 18.62 -10.59 -11.00
C ARG A 71 19.00 -9.74 -12.22
N LYS A 72 18.02 -9.54 -13.13
CA LYS A 72 18.14 -8.75 -14.36
C LYS A 72 16.93 -7.84 -14.51
N ALA A 73 17.15 -6.59 -14.90
CA ALA A 73 16.06 -5.71 -15.31
C ALA A 73 15.54 -6.15 -16.70
N ILE A 74 14.24 -6.35 -16.80
CA ILE A 74 13.54 -6.58 -18.07
C ILE A 74 12.91 -5.25 -18.49
N ALA A 75 13.37 -4.71 -19.60
CA ALA A 75 12.93 -3.41 -20.10
C ALA A 75 11.87 -3.51 -21.21
N ASP A 76 11.76 -4.67 -21.86
CA ASP A 76 10.85 -4.87 -22.99
C ASP A 76 10.23 -6.27 -22.95
N LEU A 77 9.02 -6.42 -23.49
CA LEU A 77 8.33 -7.71 -23.63
C LEU A 77 8.99 -8.62 -24.68
N ASP A 78 9.86 -8.05 -25.52
CA ASP A 78 10.67 -8.76 -26.53
C ASP A 78 12.12 -8.99 -26.05
N ASP A 79 12.40 -8.84 -24.72
CA ASP A 79 13.73 -9.14 -24.17
C ASP A 79 14.08 -10.62 -24.42
N PRO A 80 15.27 -10.93 -24.99
CA PRO A 80 15.70 -12.30 -25.26
C PRO A 80 15.67 -13.22 -24.02
N ALA A 81 15.74 -12.66 -22.81
CA ALA A 81 15.60 -13.44 -21.58
C ALA A 81 14.20 -14.04 -21.38
N LEU A 82 13.21 -13.58 -22.13
CA LEU A 82 11.83 -14.10 -22.11
C LEU A 82 11.57 -15.14 -23.22
N GLU A 83 12.55 -15.37 -24.11
CA GLU A 83 12.40 -16.34 -25.17
C GLU A 83 12.40 -17.80 -24.64
N GLY A 84 11.61 -18.65 -25.26
CA GLY A 84 11.49 -20.06 -24.90
C GLY A 84 10.58 -20.38 -23.73
N PHE A 85 10.08 -19.38 -22.99
CA PHE A 85 9.07 -19.60 -21.96
C PHE A 85 7.67 -19.77 -22.57
N GLU A 86 6.96 -20.80 -22.18
CA GLU A 86 5.59 -21.04 -22.62
C GLU A 86 4.63 -19.96 -22.10
N ARG A 87 4.88 -19.48 -20.89
CA ARG A 87 4.11 -18.42 -20.22
C ARG A 87 5.04 -17.42 -19.56
N VAL A 88 4.68 -16.15 -19.64
CA VAL A 88 5.34 -15.04 -18.96
C VAL A 88 4.32 -14.38 -18.04
N VAL A 89 4.67 -14.14 -16.79
CA VAL A 89 3.85 -13.40 -15.83
C VAL A 89 4.59 -12.14 -15.42
N ILE A 90 3.98 -10.98 -15.66
CA ILE A 90 4.52 -9.68 -15.24
C ILE A 90 3.84 -9.28 -13.94
N SER A 91 4.59 -9.29 -12.86
CA SER A 91 4.18 -8.83 -11.52
C SER A 91 5.12 -7.74 -10.99
N ALA A 92 5.46 -6.79 -11.87
CA ALA A 92 6.46 -5.75 -11.60
C ALA A 92 6.05 -4.74 -10.51
N GLY A 93 4.81 -4.85 -10.01
CA GLY A 93 4.27 -3.95 -8.99
C GLY A 93 4.02 -2.53 -9.52
N PRO A 94 3.81 -1.56 -8.61
CA PRO A 94 3.40 -0.20 -8.98
C PRO A 94 4.53 0.61 -9.62
N LEU A 95 5.78 0.26 -9.33
CA LEU A 95 6.98 1.00 -9.73
C LEU A 95 7.71 0.32 -10.91
N ALA A 96 6.94 -0.24 -11.86
CA ALA A 96 7.51 -0.75 -13.11
C ALA A 96 8.35 0.34 -13.80
N SER A 97 9.51 -0.05 -14.38
CA SER A 97 10.37 0.91 -15.09
C SER A 97 9.62 1.59 -16.24
N GLU A 98 10.02 2.80 -16.59
CA GLU A 98 9.41 3.55 -17.70
C GLU A 98 9.51 2.75 -19.01
N SER A 99 10.63 2.06 -19.23
CA SER A 99 10.83 1.22 -20.41
C SER A 99 9.87 0.02 -20.47
N LEU A 100 9.72 -0.72 -19.37
CA LEU A 100 8.76 -1.84 -19.30
C LEU A 100 7.33 -1.33 -19.45
N SER A 101 6.99 -0.22 -18.76
CA SER A 101 5.67 0.40 -18.86
C SER A 101 5.34 0.83 -20.30
N ALA A 102 6.30 1.42 -21.00
CA ALA A 102 6.14 1.79 -22.41
C ALA A 102 5.98 0.56 -23.31
N SER A 103 6.70 -0.54 -23.03
CA SER A 103 6.56 -1.78 -23.79
C SER A 103 5.16 -2.40 -23.59
N ILE A 104 4.66 -2.41 -22.35
CA ILE A 104 3.30 -2.86 -22.06
C ILE A 104 2.26 -1.97 -22.76
N ALA A 105 2.43 -0.63 -22.72
CA ALA A 105 1.56 0.32 -23.40
C ALA A 105 1.46 0.04 -24.90
N ARG A 106 2.58 -0.22 -25.57
CA ARG A 106 2.60 -0.64 -26.98
C ARG A 106 1.81 -1.93 -27.22
N ALA A 107 1.98 -2.91 -26.32
CA ALA A 107 1.30 -4.19 -26.42
C ALA A 107 -0.22 -4.09 -26.23
N VAL A 108 -0.71 -3.19 -25.37
CA VAL A 108 -2.14 -2.98 -25.15
C VAL A 108 -2.78 -2.04 -26.19
N GLY A 109 -1.96 -1.39 -27.02
CA GLY A 109 -2.45 -0.47 -28.08
C GLY A 109 -3.14 0.79 -27.53
N ALA A 110 -2.83 1.17 -26.29
CA ALA A 110 -3.42 2.31 -25.61
C ALA A 110 -2.37 2.96 -24.70
N GLU A 111 -2.56 4.24 -24.39
CA GLU A 111 -1.82 4.87 -23.30
C GLU A 111 -2.08 4.09 -22.00
N HIS A 112 -1.01 3.78 -21.27
CA HIS A 112 -1.12 3.18 -19.95
C HIS A 112 -1.73 4.19 -18.99
N LEU A 113 -2.62 3.71 -18.14
CA LEU A 113 -3.19 4.52 -17.08
C LEU A 113 -2.21 4.60 -15.90
N TYR A 114 -2.26 5.68 -15.18
CA TYR A 114 -1.48 5.86 -13.97
C TYR A 114 -2.26 6.65 -12.92
N PHE A 115 -1.88 6.47 -11.69
CA PHE A 115 -2.31 7.30 -10.57
C PHE A 115 -1.10 7.62 -9.68
N TYR A 116 -1.21 8.67 -8.89
CA TYR A 116 -0.18 9.04 -7.94
C TYR A 116 -0.53 8.50 -6.56
N ASP A 117 0.47 7.90 -5.93
CA ASP A 117 0.43 7.39 -4.58
C ASP A 117 1.51 8.07 -3.74
N ALA A 118 1.20 8.42 -2.50
CA ALA A 118 2.13 9.04 -1.59
C ALA A 118 2.45 8.10 -0.42
N ILE A 119 3.70 8.13 0.01
CA ILE A 119 4.22 7.36 1.13
C ILE A 119 4.41 8.29 2.32
N ALA A 120 4.07 7.80 3.51
CA ALA A 120 4.30 8.51 4.77
C ALA A 120 5.75 8.38 5.23
N PRO A 121 6.28 9.39 5.94
CA PRO A 121 7.61 9.32 6.55
C PRO A 121 7.70 8.26 7.64
N ILE A 122 8.94 7.81 7.89
CA ILE A 122 9.32 6.93 9.01
C ILE A 122 10.37 7.66 9.85
N VAL A 123 10.17 7.68 11.17
CA VAL A 123 11.07 8.31 12.13
C VAL A 123 11.70 7.27 13.07
N ALA A 124 12.90 7.57 13.56
CA ALA A 124 13.61 6.75 14.54
C ALA A 124 12.97 6.88 15.92
N ALA A 125 12.87 5.78 16.65
CA ALA A 125 12.21 5.73 17.96
C ALA A 125 12.90 6.59 19.03
N ASP A 126 14.22 6.61 19.03
CA ASP A 126 15.05 7.34 19.99
C ASP A 126 15.00 8.87 19.79
N SER A 127 14.48 9.31 18.66
CA SER A 127 14.26 10.73 18.36
C SER A 127 12.88 11.25 18.77
N ILE A 128 12.01 10.40 19.33
CA ILE A 128 10.66 10.74 19.77
C ILE A 128 10.68 11.09 21.25
N ASP A 129 10.10 12.25 21.61
CA ASP A 129 9.94 12.62 23.02
C ASP A 129 8.82 11.81 23.68
N MET A 130 9.23 10.78 24.44
CA MET A 130 8.30 9.92 25.19
C MET A 130 7.68 10.59 26.43
N GLY A 131 8.11 11.79 26.80
CA GLY A 131 7.43 12.63 27.80
C GLY A 131 6.14 13.26 27.26
N ILE A 132 6.02 13.33 25.91
CA ILE A 132 4.86 13.88 25.20
C ILE A 132 4.06 12.75 24.55
N ALA A 133 4.73 11.88 23.78
CA ALA A 133 4.09 10.77 23.10
C ALA A 133 3.71 9.65 24.07
N PHE A 134 2.56 9.03 23.86
CA PHE A 134 2.07 7.96 24.74
C PHE A 134 1.54 6.76 23.96
N TRP A 135 1.71 5.58 24.52
CA TRP A 135 1.10 4.36 24.00
C TRP A 135 -0.41 4.36 24.25
N GLY A 136 -1.18 3.94 23.26
CA GLY A 136 -2.64 3.89 23.41
C GLY A 136 -3.35 3.36 22.18
N SER A 137 -4.49 2.74 22.42
CA SER A 137 -5.45 2.34 21.39
C SER A 137 -6.75 3.12 21.58
N ARG A 138 -7.49 3.29 20.48
CA ARG A 138 -8.77 4.00 20.51
C ARG A 138 -9.75 3.30 21.44
N TYR A 139 -10.27 4.01 22.43
CA TYR A 139 -11.12 3.49 23.51
C TYR A 139 -10.45 2.49 24.46
N GLY A 140 -9.12 2.39 24.44
CA GLY A 140 -8.32 1.61 25.38
C GLY A 140 -7.87 2.43 26.57
N GLU A 141 -7.25 1.74 27.56
CA GLU A 141 -6.63 2.39 28.70
C GLU A 141 -5.38 3.16 28.27
N PRO A 142 -5.10 4.33 28.88
CA PRO A 142 -3.87 5.08 28.63
C PRO A 142 -2.63 4.24 28.98
N GLY A 143 -1.64 4.22 28.08
CA GLY A 143 -0.39 3.47 28.27
C GLY A 143 -0.42 2.05 27.69
N GLU A 144 -1.59 1.52 27.35
CA GLU A 144 -1.76 0.23 26.70
C GLU A 144 -2.25 0.41 25.26
N GLY A 145 -1.55 -0.15 24.30
CA GLY A 145 -1.95 -0.09 22.88
C GLY A 145 -0.82 -0.34 21.91
N ASP A 146 -1.23 -0.47 20.66
CA ASP A 146 -0.35 -0.85 19.55
C ASP A 146 0.27 0.36 18.83
N TYR A 147 -0.21 1.56 19.12
CA TYR A 147 0.25 2.80 18.51
C TYR A 147 0.85 3.75 19.54
N LEU A 148 1.92 4.42 19.15
CA LEU A 148 2.41 5.57 19.87
C LEU A 148 1.65 6.80 19.34
N ASN A 149 1.23 7.69 20.23
CA ASN A 149 0.33 8.80 19.91
C ASN A 149 0.96 10.13 20.28
N CYS A 150 0.98 11.09 19.36
CA CYS A 150 1.43 12.45 19.55
C CYS A 150 0.20 13.38 19.60
N PRO A 151 -0.24 13.82 20.79
CA PRO A 151 -1.41 14.67 20.94
C PRO A 151 -1.09 16.13 20.65
N MET A 152 -2.03 16.83 20.02
CA MET A 152 -1.95 18.26 19.71
C MET A 152 -3.13 19.01 20.35
N ASN A 153 -2.86 20.16 20.93
CA ASN A 153 -3.88 21.17 21.22
C ASN A 153 -4.26 21.92 19.94
N GLU A 154 -5.16 22.89 20.02
CA GLU A 154 -5.65 23.62 18.85
C GLU A 154 -4.58 24.47 18.18
N ASP A 155 -3.72 25.13 18.95
CA ASP A 155 -2.67 26.01 18.41
C ASP A 155 -1.55 25.19 17.77
N GLU A 156 -1.15 24.08 18.39
CA GLU A 156 -0.17 23.14 17.86
C GLU A 156 -0.68 22.51 16.54
N TYR A 157 -1.96 22.13 16.52
CA TYR A 157 -2.59 21.62 15.30
C TYR A 157 -2.59 22.68 14.19
N LYS A 158 -2.98 23.94 14.49
CA LYS A 158 -2.99 25.02 13.51
C LYS A 158 -1.58 25.30 12.96
N ALA A 159 -0.56 25.24 13.81
CA ALA A 159 0.84 25.41 13.38
C ALA A 159 1.28 24.27 12.45
N PHE A 160 0.91 23.03 12.74
CA PHE A 160 1.17 21.89 11.86
C PHE A 160 0.37 21.99 10.56
N TYR A 161 -0.92 22.27 10.64
CA TYR A 161 -1.82 22.47 9.49
C TYR A 161 -1.29 23.53 8.52
N GLN A 162 -0.90 24.71 9.05
CA GLN A 162 -0.34 25.77 8.25
C GLN A 162 1.00 25.34 7.61
N GLY A 163 1.82 24.57 8.34
CA GLY A 163 3.06 24.02 7.81
C GLY A 163 2.85 23.08 6.63
N LEU A 164 1.75 22.31 6.61
CA LEU A 164 1.38 21.47 5.46
C LEU A 164 0.96 22.31 4.25
N LEU A 165 0.24 23.40 4.46
CA LEU A 165 -0.21 24.26 3.37
C LEU A 165 0.94 25.06 2.74
N ASP A 166 1.83 25.63 3.56
CA ASP A 166 2.93 26.50 3.16
C ASP A 166 4.17 25.71 2.69
N GLY A 167 4.29 24.45 3.11
CA GLY A 167 5.44 23.61 2.80
C GLY A 167 5.62 23.45 1.29
N GLU A 168 6.87 23.55 0.85
CA GLU A 168 7.24 23.34 -0.55
C GLU A 168 6.90 21.91 -0.97
N LYS A 169 6.27 21.78 -2.13
CA LYS A 169 5.81 20.50 -2.69
C LYS A 169 6.67 20.12 -3.89
N VAL A 170 6.91 18.82 -4.04
CA VAL A 170 7.53 18.28 -5.26
C VAL A 170 6.65 18.64 -6.45
N ALA A 171 7.24 19.28 -7.47
CA ALA A 171 6.52 19.68 -8.67
C ALA A 171 6.03 18.44 -9.44
N SER A 172 4.75 18.44 -9.81
CA SER A 172 4.23 17.50 -10.78
C SER A 172 4.75 17.83 -12.17
N ARG A 173 4.92 16.85 -13.05
CA ARG A 173 5.28 17.13 -14.45
C ARG A 173 4.18 18.00 -15.08
N GLU A 174 4.55 19.04 -15.84
CA GLU A 174 3.69 20.14 -16.32
C GLU A 174 2.44 19.72 -17.10
N PHE A 175 2.32 18.47 -17.53
CA PHE A 175 1.23 17.97 -18.37
C PHE A 175 0.30 16.95 -17.69
N GLU A 176 0.50 16.68 -16.38
CA GLU A 176 -0.22 15.63 -15.68
C GLU A 176 -1.24 16.20 -14.68
N GLN A 177 -2.54 15.97 -14.92
CA GLN A 177 -3.53 16.14 -13.86
C GLN A 177 -3.28 15.06 -12.80
N GLU A 178 -2.91 15.47 -11.58
CA GLU A 178 -2.69 14.54 -10.47
C GLU A 178 -4.00 13.82 -10.12
N LYS A 179 -4.10 12.59 -10.54
CA LYS A 179 -5.17 11.69 -10.08
C LYS A 179 -4.63 10.90 -8.91
N HIS A 180 -5.10 11.24 -7.72
CA HIS A 180 -4.75 10.50 -6.50
C HIS A 180 -5.75 9.38 -6.26
N PHE A 181 -5.26 8.24 -5.80
CA PHE A 181 -6.10 7.25 -5.16
C PHE A 181 -6.52 7.77 -3.77
N GLU A 182 -7.82 7.73 -3.45
CA GLU A 182 -8.37 8.40 -2.26
C GLU A 182 -7.75 7.90 -0.95
N GLY A 183 -7.39 6.61 -0.88
CA GLY A 183 -6.76 5.98 0.28
C GLY A 183 -5.29 6.38 0.52
N CYS A 184 -4.61 6.97 -0.49
CA CYS A 184 -3.20 7.37 -0.44
C CYS A 184 -3.00 8.85 -0.79
N MET A 185 -4.04 9.65 -0.60
CA MET A 185 -4.00 11.09 -0.86
C MET A 185 -2.98 11.78 0.06
N PRO A 186 -2.14 12.68 -0.48
CA PRO A 186 -1.22 13.47 0.33
C PRO A 186 -1.93 14.25 1.44
N VAL A 187 -1.34 14.26 2.63
CA VAL A 187 -1.94 14.91 3.81
C VAL A 187 -2.14 16.40 3.60
N GLU A 188 -1.25 17.09 2.86
CA GLU A 188 -1.41 18.49 2.48
C GLU A 188 -2.54 18.70 1.48
N ALA A 189 -2.87 17.74 0.64
CA ALA A 189 -4.04 17.80 -0.23
C ALA A 189 -5.35 17.64 0.56
N LEU A 190 -5.33 16.79 1.60
CA LEU A 190 -6.43 16.71 2.57
C LEU A 190 -6.57 18.01 3.38
N ALA A 191 -5.45 18.58 3.84
CA ALA A 191 -5.43 19.86 4.55
C ALA A 191 -6.05 20.98 3.72
N ALA A 192 -5.75 21.04 2.42
CA ALA A 192 -6.30 22.05 1.50
C ALA A 192 -7.84 22.00 1.36
N ARG A 193 -8.49 20.89 1.75
CA ARG A 193 -9.96 20.77 1.75
C ARG A 193 -10.62 21.54 2.89
N GLY A 194 -9.86 21.95 3.91
CA GLY A 194 -10.35 22.74 5.03
C GLY A 194 -9.63 22.44 6.33
N GLU A 195 -9.57 23.45 7.21
CA GLU A 195 -8.81 23.39 8.47
C GLU A 195 -9.15 22.19 9.36
N LYS A 196 -10.40 21.80 9.41
CA LYS A 196 -10.84 20.68 10.27
C LYS A 196 -10.74 19.30 9.62
N THR A 197 -10.41 19.21 8.33
CA THR A 197 -10.44 17.95 7.59
C THR A 197 -9.55 16.89 8.23
N LEU A 198 -8.34 17.26 8.63
CA LEU A 198 -7.41 16.30 9.24
C LEU A 198 -7.86 15.85 10.64
N ALA A 199 -8.37 16.78 11.47
CA ALA A 199 -8.83 16.49 12.82
C ALA A 199 -10.12 15.63 12.86
N PHE A 200 -10.91 15.61 11.77
CA PHE A 200 -12.05 14.71 11.60
C PHE A 200 -11.73 13.47 10.74
N GLY A 201 -10.56 13.46 10.12
CA GLY A 201 -10.03 12.39 9.26
C GLY A 201 -8.88 11.61 9.91
N PRO A 202 -7.66 11.64 9.30
CA PRO A 202 -6.54 10.81 9.74
C PRO A 202 -6.02 11.15 11.14
N LEU A 203 -6.17 12.40 11.59
CA LEU A 203 -5.71 12.86 12.91
C LEU A 203 -6.82 12.93 13.96
N LYS A 204 -7.89 12.17 13.77
CA LYS A 204 -9.07 12.18 14.63
C LYS A 204 -8.73 11.72 16.05
N PRO A 205 -9.00 12.55 17.10
CA PRO A 205 -8.62 12.24 18.47
C PRO A 205 -9.68 11.46 19.27
N VAL A 206 -10.77 11.06 18.62
CA VAL A 206 -11.90 10.38 19.28
C VAL A 206 -11.47 9.06 19.90
N GLY A 207 -11.82 8.84 21.16
CA GLY A 207 -11.48 7.65 21.93
C GLY A 207 -10.09 7.68 22.56
N PHE A 208 -9.43 8.85 22.57
CA PHE A 208 -8.14 9.06 23.24
C PHE A 208 -8.24 10.15 24.32
N THR A 209 -7.46 9.96 25.37
CA THR A 209 -7.22 10.95 26.44
C THR A 209 -5.72 11.19 26.52
N ASP A 210 -5.30 12.44 26.46
CA ASP A 210 -3.91 12.82 26.69
C ASP A 210 -3.58 12.64 28.18
N PRO A 211 -2.67 11.74 28.56
CA PRO A 211 -2.36 11.47 29.97
C PRO A 211 -1.78 12.68 30.70
N ARG A 212 -1.16 13.64 29.99
CA ARG A 212 -0.55 14.85 30.55
C ARG A 212 -1.63 15.84 31.03
N THR A 213 -2.76 15.89 30.34
CA THR A 213 -3.82 16.88 30.58
C THR A 213 -5.09 16.25 31.17
N GLY A 214 -5.27 14.95 31.07
CA GLY A 214 -6.50 14.24 31.40
C GLY A 214 -7.68 14.58 30.48
N ARG A 215 -7.41 15.21 29.33
CA ARG A 215 -8.43 15.69 28.40
C ARG A 215 -8.23 15.08 27.02
N ARG A 216 -9.30 15.08 26.24
CA ARG A 216 -9.22 14.73 24.83
C ARG A 216 -8.41 15.80 24.07
N PRO A 217 -7.37 15.43 23.30
CA PRO A 217 -6.64 16.37 22.47
C PRO A 217 -7.52 16.94 21.33
N PHE A 218 -7.10 18.04 20.73
CA PHE A 218 -7.76 18.59 19.53
C PHE A 218 -7.55 17.72 18.31
N ALA A 219 -6.31 17.25 18.10
CA ALA A 219 -5.92 16.29 17.07
C ALA A 219 -4.89 15.32 17.63
N LEU A 220 -4.68 14.20 16.95
CA LEU A 220 -3.76 13.15 17.37
C LEU A 220 -3.06 12.52 16.17
N LEU A 221 -1.74 12.61 16.11
CA LEU A 221 -0.96 11.85 15.15
C LEU A 221 -0.59 10.49 15.74
N GLN A 222 -0.96 9.43 15.03
CA GLN A 222 -0.61 8.06 15.40
C GLN A 222 0.69 7.62 14.71
N LEU A 223 1.54 6.96 15.45
CA LEU A 223 2.79 6.39 14.99
C LEU A 223 2.70 4.87 15.11
N ARG A 224 2.88 4.16 13.98
CA ARG A 224 2.83 2.70 13.95
C ARG A 224 4.24 2.12 13.90
N PRO A 225 4.56 1.12 14.75
CA PRO A 225 5.83 0.40 14.64
C PRO A 225 6.03 -0.21 13.24
N GLU A 226 7.23 -0.06 12.70
CA GLU A 226 7.63 -0.68 11.41
C GLU A 226 8.30 -2.06 11.63
N ASN A 227 8.72 -2.37 12.87
CA ASN A 227 9.33 -3.64 13.22
C ASN A 227 8.94 -4.08 14.63
N GLY A 228 9.23 -5.35 14.96
CA GLY A 228 8.93 -5.95 16.26
C GLY A 228 9.70 -5.31 17.42
N ASN A 229 10.92 -4.81 17.17
CA ASN A 229 11.76 -4.13 18.16
C ASN A 229 11.34 -2.67 18.40
N LYS A 230 10.36 -2.16 17.65
CA LYS A 230 9.83 -0.78 17.77
C LYS A 230 10.93 0.30 17.68
N THR A 231 11.92 0.09 16.81
CA THR A 231 13.03 1.04 16.60
C THR A 231 12.69 2.12 15.58
N MET A 232 11.61 1.96 14.83
CA MET A 232 11.16 2.88 13.78
C MET A 232 9.63 2.96 13.77
N PHE A 233 9.12 4.15 13.45
CA PHE A 233 7.69 4.41 13.44
C PHE A 233 7.24 5.13 12.16
N ASN A 234 6.18 4.63 11.54
CA ASN A 234 5.50 5.26 10.41
C ASN A 234 4.49 6.30 10.92
N LEU A 235 4.47 7.48 10.30
CA LEU A 235 3.49 8.54 10.58
C LEU A 235 2.17 8.22 9.88
N VAL A 236 1.22 7.63 10.61
CA VAL A 236 -0.04 7.13 10.05
C VAL A 236 -0.90 8.26 9.49
N GLY A 237 -1.32 8.14 8.23
CA GLY A 237 -2.15 9.13 7.55
C GLY A 237 -1.40 10.37 7.08
N CYS A 238 -0.08 10.37 7.14
CA CYS A 238 0.79 11.47 6.72
C CYS A 238 1.56 11.19 5.42
N GLN A 239 0.94 10.48 4.49
CA GLN A 239 1.46 10.40 3.13
C GLN A 239 1.65 11.82 2.57
N THR A 240 2.77 12.09 1.91
CA THR A 240 3.08 13.48 1.55
C THR A 240 3.88 13.61 0.26
N LYS A 241 3.66 14.71 -0.46
CA LYS A 241 4.47 15.17 -1.57
C LYS A 241 5.33 16.41 -1.24
N LEU A 242 5.40 16.77 0.05
CA LEU A 242 6.32 17.82 0.48
C LEU A 242 7.77 17.45 0.14
N THR A 243 8.60 18.42 -0.17
CA THR A 243 10.06 18.21 -0.32
C THR A 243 10.66 17.74 1.01
N TYR A 244 11.77 17.02 0.99
CA TYR A 244 12.39 16.50 2.21
C TYR A 244 12.68 17.56 3.27
N PRO A 245 13.21 18.76 2.91
CA PRO A 245 13.36 19.85 3.86
C PRO A 245 12.04 20.33 4.44
N ALA A 246 11.00 20.47 3.60
CA ALA A 246 9.67 20.89 4.03
C ALA A 246 9.02 19.86 4.98
N GLN A 247 9.20 18.56 4.73
CA GLN A 247 8.75 17.49 5.64
C GLN A 247 9.40 17.64 7.01
N ALA A 248 10.72 17.80 7.08
CA ALA A 248 11.43 17.96 8.35
C ALA A 248 10.93 19.17 9.15
N VAL A 249 10.72 20.30 8.49
CA VAL A 249 10.21 21.53 9.14
C VAL A 249 8.75 21.34 9.58
N CYS A 250 7.92 20.71 8.75
CA CYS A 250 6.49 20.59 9.01
C CYS A 250 6.21 19.56 10.12
N PHE A 251 6.72 18.33 9.99
CA PHE A 251 6.43 17.27 10.96
C PHE A 251 7.06 17.48 12.34
N ARG A 252 8.15 18.25 12.43
CA ARG A 252 8.73 18.69 13.71
C ARG A 252 7.89 19.72 14.46
N LYS A 253 6.81 20.22 13.88
CA LYS A 253 5.81 21.04 14.60
C LYS A 253 4.84 20.20 15.42
N VAL A 254 4.81 18.88 15.22
CA VAL A 254 3.98 17.97 16.01
C VAL A 254 4.66 17.73 17.36
N PRO A 255 3.97 17.96 18.50
CA PRO A 255 4.54 17.69 19.82
C PRO A 255 5.01 16.24 19.95
N GLY A 256 6.23 16.08 20.48
CA GLY A 256 6.93 14.80 20.56
C GLY A 256 7.77 14.45 19.34
N LEU A 257 7.70 15.23 18.27
CA LEU A 257 8.51 15.05 17.06
C LEU A 257 9.46 16.23 16.77
N GLU A 258 9.66 17.13 17.72
CA GLU A 258 10.50 18.35 17.54
C GLU A 258 11.93 18.02 17.11
N HIS A 259 12.45 16.88 17.56
CA HIS A 259 13.78 16.38 17.25
C HIS A 259 13.78 15.14 16.36
N ALA A 260 12.63 14.83 15.70
CA ALA A 260 12.50 13.61 14.93
C ALA A 260 13.57 13.45 13.87
N GLU A 261 14.22 12.28 13.87
CA GLU A 261 15.15 11.83 12.84
C GLU A 261 14.40 10.96 11.83
N PHE A 262 14.42 11.38 10.57
CA PHE A 262 13.72 10.68 9.49
C PHE A 262 14.58 9.55 8.95
N VAL A 263 14.22 8.31 9.28
CA VAL A 263 14.82 7.11 8.69
C VAL A 263 14.48 7.02 7.20
N ARG A 264 13.24 7.44 6.85
CA ARG A 264 12.79 7.58 5.47
C ARG A 264 11.83 8.77 5.36
N PHE A 265 12.06 9.63 4.40
CA PHE A 265 11.11 10.67 4.04
C PHE A 265 9.94 10.08 3.25
N GLY A 266 8.80 10.74 3.36
CA GLY A 266 7.68 10.52 2.48
C GLY A 266 8.03 10.88 1.03
N SER A 267 7.40 10.22 0.09
CA SER A 267 7.63 10.46 -1.33
C SER A 267 6.37 10.15 -2.13
N MET A 268 6.27 10.77 -3.31
CA MET A 268 5.20 10.49 -4.25
C MET A 268 5.71 9.56 -5.35
N HIS A 269 4.90 8.56 -5.67
CA HIS A 269 5.18 7.60 -6.73
C HIS A 269 4.09 7.65 -7.78
N ARG A 270 4.49 7.43 -9.02
CA ARG A 270 3.60 7.22 -10.14
C ARG A 270 3.39 5.73 -10.32
N ASN A 271 2.19 5.26 -10.02
CA ASN A 271 1.82 3.87 -10.15
C ASN A 271 1.23 3.61 -11.53
N THR A 272 1.83 2.71 -12.28
CA THR A 272 1.36 2.31 -13.62
C THR A 272 0.39 1.14 -13.51
N TYR A 273 -0.71 1.20 -14.26
CA TYR A 273 -1.66 0.10 -14.42
C TYR A 273 -2.26 0.09 -15.83
N VAL A 274 -2.88 -1.02 -16.21
CA VAL A 274 -3.61 -1.14 -17.47
C VAL A 274 -5.11 -1.06 -17.25
N ASN A 275 -5.87 -0.66 -18.28
CA ASN A 275 -7.31 -0.83 -18.28
C ASN A 275 -7.64 -2.33 -18.51
N ALA A 276 -7.67 -3.11 -17.43
CA ALA A 276 -7.79 -4.55 -17.51
C ALA A 276 -8.98 -5.03 -18.34
N PRO A 277 -10.23 -4.53 -18.16
CA PRO A 277 -11.38 -4.97 -18.97
C PRO A 277 -11.18 -4.80 -20.48
N VAL A 278 -10.40 -3.80 -20.89
CA VAL A 278 -10.11 -3.54 -22.30
C VAL A 278 -8.93 -4.37 -22.80
N SER A 279 -7.86 -4.42 -22.02
CA SER A 279 -6.54 -4.89 -22.44
C SER A 279 -6.29 -6.37 -22.17
N LEU A 280 -6.96 -6.94 -21.14
CA LEU A 280 -6.74 -8.31 -20.71
C LEU A 280 -7.94 -9.21 -21.05
N ASN A 281 -7.67 -10.51 -21.19
CA ASN A 281 -8.69 -11.54 -21.25
C ASN A 281 -9.05 -12.05 -19.83
N GLU A 282 -9.91 -13.04 -19.72
CA GLU A 282 -10.35 -13.61 -18.43
C GLU A 282 -9.23 -14.31 -17.64
N GLU A 283 -8.13 -14.68 -18.30
CA GLU A 283 -6.93 -15.26 -17.70
C GLU A 283 -5.91 -14.19 -17.27
N LEU A 284 -6.28 -12.92 -17.35
CA LEU A 284 -5.40 -11.77 -17.16
C LEU A 284 -4.19 -11.76 -18.11
N ALA A 285 -4.30 -12.41 -19.27
CA ALA A 285 -3.34 -12.33 -20.35
C ALA A 285 -3.61 -11.12 -21.24
N LEU A 286 -2.56 -10.54 -21.79
CA LEU A 286 -2.68 -9.50 -22.81
C LEU A 286 -3.44 -10.05 -24.03
N LYS A 287 -4.50 -9.37 -24.49
CA LYS A 287 -5.26 -9.79 -25.67
C LYS A 287 -4.39 -9.86 -26.93
N SER A 288 -3.38 -8.99 -27.01
CA SER A 288 -2.41 -8.94 -28.11
C SER A 288 -1.32 -10.02 -28.01
N ARG A 289 -1.04 -10.53 -26.78
CA ARG A 289 -0.01 -11.54 -26.49
C ARG A 289 -0.54 -12.55 -25.46
N PRO A 290 -1.30 -13.58 -25.86
CA PRO A 290 -1.99 -14.49 -24.95
C PRO A 290 -1.07 -15.37 -24.07
N ASN A 291 0.22 -15.39 -24.34
CA ASN A 291 1.23 -16.05 -23.50
C ASN A 291 1.79 -15.14 -22.40
N VAL A 292 1.47 -13.83 -22.41
CA VAL A 292 1.93 -12.84 -21.42
C VAL A 292 0.76 -12.44 -20.51
N HIS A 293 0.89 -12.76 -19.24
CA HIS A 293 -0.10 -12.48 -18.18
C HIS A 293 0.37 -11.33 -17.31
N LEU A 294 -0.55 -10.55 -16.79
CA LEU A 294 -0.29 -9.54 -15.77
C LEU A 294 -0.83 -10.00 -14.42
N ALA A 295 -0.12 -9.68 -13.35
CA ALA A 295 -0.55 -9.99 -11.99
C ALA A 295 -0.24 -8.85 -11.00
N GLY A 296 -1.09 -8.69 -9.99
CA GLY A 296 -0.93 -7.66 -8.97
C GLY A 296 -1.35 -6.28 -9.46
N GLN A 297 -0.78 -5.24 -8.86
CA GLN A 297 -1.27 -3.86 -9.01
C GLN A 297 -1.30 -3.35 -10.45
N ILE A 298 -0.41 -3.83 -11.31
CA ILE A 298 -0.40 -3.46 -12.74
C ILE A 298 -1.70 -3.83 -13.47
N THR A 299 -2.48 -4.76 -12.95
CA THR A 299 -3.80 -5.13 -13.51
C THR A 299 -4.91 -4.15 -13.16
N GLY A 300 -4.71 -3.25 -12.19
CA GLY A 300 -5.74 -2.36 -11.67
C GLY A 300 -6.37 -2.83 -10.36
N VAL A 301 -5.71 -3.74 -9.63
CA VAL A 301 -6.01 -3.95 -8.21
C VAL A 301 -5.16 -2.99 -7.38
N GLU A 302 -5.66 -2.59 -6.20
CA GLU A 302 -4.95 -1.71 -5.29
C GLU A 302 -4.79 -2.35 -3.92
N GLY A 303 -3.53 -2.40 -3.43
CA GLY A 303 -3.15 -2.92 -2.13
C GLY A 303 -2.38 -4.24 -2.20
N TYR A 304 -1.63 -4.53 -1.12
CA TYR A 304 -0.79 -5.72 -1.02
C TYR A 304 -1.61 -7.02 -1.08
N VAL A 305 -2.74 -7.06 -0.36
CA VAL A 305 -3.57 -8.27 -0.25
C VAL A 305 -4.24 -8.58 -1.59
N GLU A 306 -4.73 -7.56 -2.28
CA GLU A 306 -5.31 -7.66 -3.61
C GLU A 306 -4.26 -8.11 -4.65
N SER A 307 -3.03 -7.61 -4.52
CA SER A 307 -1.91 -8.02 -5.37
C SER A 307 -1.52 -9.47 -5.13
N ILE A 308 -1.49 -9.91 -3.85
CA ILE A 308 -1.28 -11.32 -3.47
C ILE A 308 -2.40 -12.20 -4.05
N ALA A 309 -3.65 -11.78 -3.92
CA ALA A 309 -4.82 -12.51 -4.42
C ALA A 309 -4.78 -12.68 -5.95
N CYS A 310 -4.50 -11.60 -6.66
CA CYS A 310 -4.34 -11.60 -8.10
C CYS A 310 -3.19 -12.52 -8.55
N GLY A 311 -2.04 -12.43 -7.88
CA GLY A 311 -0.88 -13.28 -8.16
C GLY A 311 -1.13 -14.76 -7.89
N LEU A 312 -1.78 -15.08 -6.76
CA LEU A 312 -2.16 -16.46 -6.41
C LEU A 312 -3.11 -17.05 -7.45
N TRP A 313 -4.14 -16.29 -7.86
CA TRP A 313 -5.09 -16.72 -8.88
C TRP A 313 -4.37 -17.01 -10.21
N VAL A 314 -3.56 -16.10 -10.70
CA VAL A 314 -2.81 -16.30 -11.96
C VAL A 314 -1.90 -17.51 -11.86
N GLY A 315 -1.17 -17.67 -10.76
CA GLY A 315 -0.30 -18.83 -10.55
C GLY A 315 -1.04 -20.15 -10.53
N GLN A 316 -2.13 -20.27 -9.77
CA GLN A 316 -2.93 -21.51 -9.69
C GLN A 316 -3.61 -21.83 -11.02
N MET A 317 -4.16 -20.82 -11.70
CA MET A 317 -4.82 -20.98 -13.00
C MET A 317 -3.83 -21.47 -14.06
N LEU A 318 -2.64 -20.87 -14.12
CA LEU A 318 -1.59 -21.29 -15.07
C LEU A 318 -1.08 -22.69 -14.74
N ALA A 319 -0.84 -23.01 -13.48
CA ALA A 319 -0.41 -24.36 -13.06
C ALA A 319 -1.44 -25.42 -13.44
N ALA A 320 -2.73 -25.14 -13.24
CA ALA A 320 -3.81 -26.05 -13.65
C ALA A 320 -3.80 -26.24 -15.17
N LYS A 321 -3.71 -25.15 -15.93
CA LYS A 321 -3.72 -25.17 -17.40
C LYS A 321 -2.52 -25.94 -17.98
N LEU A 322 -1.32 -25.72 -17.47
CA LEU A 322 -0.12 -26.45 -17.87
C LEU A 322 -0.21 -27.95 -17.53
N ALA A 323 -0.94 -28.30 -16.48
CA ALA A 323 -1.25 -29.70 -16.14
C ALA A 323 -2.46 -30.29 -16.91
N GLY A 324 -2.98 -29.59 -17.94
CA GLY A 324 -4.13 -30.02 -18.72
C GLY A 324 -5.48 -30.02 -17.94
N ARG A 325 -5.55 -29.25 -16.87
CA ARG A 325 -6.76 -29.11 -16.02
C ARG A 325 -7.37 -27.72 -16.18
N SER A 326 -8.66 -27.60 -15.90
CA SER A 326 -9.35 -26.32 -15.81
C SER A 326 -9.58 -25.99 -14.35
N LEU A 327 -9.26 -24.73 -13.95
CA LEU A 327 -9.60 -24.20 -12.65
C LEU A 327 -10.85 -23.33 -12.80
N PRO A 328 -11.96 -23.64 -12.07
CA PRO A 328 -13.15 -22.78 -12.12
C PRO A 328 -12.86 -21.40 -11.55
N LYS A 329 -13.44 -20.37 -12.18
CA LYS A 329 -13.34 -19.00 -11.67
C LYS A 329 -14.00 -18.92 -10.27
N PRO A 330 -13.39 -18.24 -9.31
CA PRO A 330 -14.00 -18.02 -7.99
C PRO A 330 -15.40 -17.40 -8.11
N PRO A 331 -16.38 -17.86 -7.31
CA PRO A 331 -17.72 -17.30 -7.33
C PRO A 331 -17.72 -15.78 -7.06
N ALA A 332 -18.58 -15.04 -7.73
CA ALA A 332 -18.70 -13.58 -7.56
C ALA A 332 -19.07 -13.15 -6.12
N THR A 333 -19.58 -14.09 -5.32
CA THR A 333 -19.92 -13.88 -3.91
C THR A 333 -18.72 -13.99 -2.97
N THR A 334 -17.55 -14.36 -3.49
CA THR A 334 -16.28 -14.34 -2.76
C THR A 334 -15.55 -13.04 -2.98
N ALA A 335 -14.68 -12.64 -2.05
CA ALA A 335 -13.89 -11.43 -2.19
C ALA A 335 -12.91 -11.52 -3.38
N LEU A 336 -12.29 -12.68 -3.59
CA LEU A 336 -11.44 -12.94 -4.75
C LEU A 336 -12.25 -12.88 -6.06
N GLY A 337 -13.44 -13.51 -6.11
CA GLY A 337 -14.30 -13.48 -7.29
C GLY A 337 -14.79 -12.07 -7.64
N ALA A 338 -15.16 -11.27 -6.64
CA ALA A 338 -15.53 -9.85 -6.82
C ALA A 338 -14.37 -9.04 -7.39
N LEU A 339 -13.14 -9.24 -6.86
CA LEU A 339 -11.94 -8.60 -7.36
C LEU A 339 -11.66 -8.94 -8.84
N LEU A 340 -11.78 -10.21 -9.22
CA LEU A 340 -11.61 -10.66 -10.61
C LEU A 340 -12.72 -10.15 -11.54
N ASN A 341 -13.94 -10.00 -11.03
CA ASN A 341 -15.02 -9.38 -11.78
C ASN A 341 -14.76 -7.90 -12.04
N HIS A 342 -14.23 -7.15 -11.08
CA HIS A 342 -13.79 -5.77 -11.28
C HIS A 342 -12.79 -5.67 -12.44
N LEU A 343 -11.83 -6.59 -12.53
CA LEU A 343 -10.81 -6.62 -13.61
C LEU A 343 -11.37 -7.03 -14.97
N SER A 344 -12.54 -7.64 -15.04
CA SER A 344 -13.15 -8.12 -16.29
C SER A 344 -14.39 -7.33 -16.72
N THR A 345 -14.95 -6.49 -15.86
CA THR A 345 -16.17 -5.72 -16.14
C THR A 345 -15.83 -4.36 -16.76
N PRO A 346 -16.28 -4.08 -17.99
CA PRO A 346 -16.07 -2.78 -18.62
C PRO A 346 -16.65 -1.63 -17.79
N ALA A 347 -15.87 -0.59 -17.60
CA ALA A 347 -16.28 0.63 -16.91
C ALA A 347 -15.90 1.87 -17.73
N LYS A 348 -16.76 2.88 -17.71
CA LYS A 348 -16.51 4.16 -18.42
C LYS A 348 -15.20 4.82 -17.96
N HIS A 349 -14.91 4.70 -16.68
CA HIS A 349 -13.69 5.21 -16.04
C HIS A 349 -13.14 4.12 -15.15
N PHE A 350 -12.38 3.19 -15.73
CA PHE A 350 -11.72 2.15 -14.96
C PHE A 350 -10.70 2.76 -14.01
N GLN A 351 -10.80 2.41 -12.72
CA GLN A 351 -9.91 2.86 -11.66
C GLN A 351 -9.42 1.64 -10.88
N PRO A 352 -8.19 1.63 -10.37
CA PRO A 352 -7.77 0.62 -9.42
C PRO A 352 -8.72 0.54 -8.23
N SER A 353 -8.93 -0.67 -7.72
CA SER A 353 -9.82 -0.88 -6.58
C SER A 353 -9.21 -1.79 -5.53
N ASN A 354 -9.48 -1.42 -4.26
CA ASN A 354 -9.35 -2.33 -3.14
C ASN A 354 -10.60 -3.21 -3.05
N VAL A 355 -10.47 -4.36 -2.37
CA VAL A 355 -11.63 -5.17 -2.02
C VAL A 355 -12.48 -4.48 -0.95
N HIS A 356 -13.77 -4.35 -1.24
CA HIS A 356 -14.80 -3.87 -0.31
C HIS A 356 -16.15 -4.50 -0.67
N PHE A 357 -17.11 -4.47 0.23
CA PHE A 357 -18.42 -5.09 0.03
C PHE A 357 -19.31 -4.42 -1.04
N GLY A 358 -18.83 -3.39 -1.73
CA GLY A 358 -19.50 -2.76 -2.85
C GLY A 358 -18.95 -3.19 -4.22
N LEU A 359 -17.91 -4.07 -4.27
CA LEU A 359 -17.47 -4.74 -5.49
C LEU A 359 -18.43 -5.88 -5.83
#